data_837bb0c2dd5731187445aec2628a2fc6
#
_entry.id   837bb0c2dd5731187445aec2628a2fc6
#
_cell.length_a   1.000
_cell.length_b   1.000
_cell.length_c   1.000
_cell.angle_alpha   90.00
_cell.angle_beta   90.00
_cell.angle_gamma   90.00
#
_symmetry.space_group_name_H-M   'P 1'
#
loop_
_entity.id
_entity.type
_entity.pdbx_description
1 polymer ?
#
loop_
_entity_poly.entity_id
_entity_poly.type
_entity_poly.pdbx_seq_one_letter_code
_entity_poly.pdbx_strand_id
1 'polypeptide(L)'
;MRFDVVIIGGGLAGTRAATELQKSGLKCILVAEGLSLNNCPKNEFKAAGGTVLQGDRVVSGVFEGNRLIRVFTEKLGNEPLEAGQFVLATGKYFSRGLVADMDKVYEPVFNLDVEYDSDRLTWFDPSFAAPQRFLEFGVKTSGGVALKGGVPIVNLFPAGEVLSGVSSAQGDATEQILNSAREAVRAIRRN
;
A
#
# COMPACT_ATOMS: atom_id res chain seq x y z
N MET A 1 -7.83 -13.00 13.61
CA MET A 1 -9.11 -12.71 12.88
C MET A 1 -8.89 -13.00 11.39
N ARG A 2 -9.87 -13.60 10.69
CA ARG A 2 -9.72 -14.04 9.29
C ARG A 2 -10.65 -13.26 8.34
N PHE A 3 -10.07 -12.81 7.24
CA PHE A 3 -10.71 -12.08 6.14
C PHE A 3 -10.30 -12.71 4.79
N ASP A 4 -10.98 -12.33 3.72
CA ASP A 4 -10.53 -12.69 2.37
C ASP A 4 -9.41 -11.75 1.93
N VAL A 5 -9.55 -10.44 2.26
CA VAL A 5 -8.56 -9.41 1.92
C VAL A 5 -8.30 -8.49 3.11
N VAL A 6 -7.01 -8.25 3.40
CA VAL A 6 -6.54 -7.17 4.28
C VAL A 6 -6.01 -6.03 3.43
N ILE A 7 -6.55 -4.83 3.63
CA ILE A 7 -6.10 -3.60 2.96
C ILE A 7 -5.33 -2.74 3.97
N ILE A 8 -4.08 -2.43 3.63
CA ILE A 8 -3.12 -1.73 4.49
C ILE A 8 -2.96 -0.30 3.99
N GLY A 9 -3.56 0.65 4.70
CA GLY A 9 -3.55 2.07 4.34
C GLY A 9 -4.92 2.59 3.89
N GLY A 10 -5.40 3.63 4.58
CA GLY A 10 -6.73 4.22 4.39
C GLY A 10 -6.76 5.46 3.47
N GLY A 11 -5.78 5.62 2.59
CA GLY A 11 -5.74 6.67 1.58
C GLY A 11 -6.67 6.39 0.39
N LEU A 12 -6.54 7.17 -0.68
CA LEU A 12 -7.40 7.10 -1.87
C LEU A 12 -7.35 5.71 -2.54
N ALA A 13 -6.16 5.14 -2.74
CA ALA A 13 -6.01 3.81 -3.33
C ALA A 13 -6.61 2.71 -2.45
N GLY A 14 -6.28 2.70 -1.15
CA GLY A 14 -6.73 1.67 -0.23
C GLY A 14 -8.24 1.67 -0.02
N THR A 15 -8.86 2.84 0.16
CA THR A 15 -10.32 2.96 0.29
C THR A 15 -11.05 2.56 -0.99
N ARG A 16 -10.50 2.89 -2.16
CA ARG A 16 -11.04 2.48 -3.45
C ARG A 16 -11.00 0.96 -3.61
N ALA A 17 -9.83 0.35 -3.39
CA ALA A 17 -9.67 -1.09 -3.48
C ALA A 17 -10.58 -1.83 -2.47
N ALA A 18 -10.61 -1.38 -1.21
CA ALA A 18 -11.47 -1.95 -0.18
C ALA A 18 -12.95 -1.95 -0.58
N THR A 19 -13.44 -0.80 -1.08
CA THR A 19 -14.85 -0.65 -1.47
C THR A 19 -15.21 -1.57 -2.65
N GLU A 20 -14.37 -1.64 -3.67
CA GLU A 20 -14.64 -2.49 -4.85
C GLU A 20 -14.57 -3.98 -4.51
N LEU A 21 -13.60 -4.40 -3.68
CA LEU A 21 -13.48 -5.80 -3.25
C LEU A 21 -14.66 -6.20 -2.35
N GLN A 22 -15.05 -5.36 -1.40
CA GLN A 22 -16.20 -5.62 -0.53
C GLN A 22 -17.50 -5.72 -1.33
N LYS A 23 -17.73 -4.81 -2.29
CA LYS A 23 -18.91 -4.85 -3.19
C LYS A 23 -18.92 -6.08 -4.10
N SER A 24 -17.76 -6.73 -4.33
CA SER A 24 -17.69 -7.99 -5.08
C SER A 24 -17.95 -9.24 -4.23
N GLY A 25 -18.31 -9.08 -2.95
CA GLY A 25 -18.67 -10.17 -2.04
C GLY A 25 -17.52 -10.71 -1.18
N LEU A 26 -16.31 -10.13 -1.29
CA LEU A 26 -15.18 -10.51 -0.45
C LEU A 26 -15.26 -9.85 0.93
N LYS A 27 -14.94 -10.59 1.98
CA LYS A 27 -14.87 -10.07 3.35
C LYS A 27 -13.57 -9.30 3.55
N CYS A 28 -13.65 -7.97 3.60
CA CYS A 28 -12.49 -7.08 3.65
C CYS A 28 -12.35 -6.38 5.00
N ILE A 29 -11.07 -6.16 5.42
CA ILE A 29 -10.72 -5.25 6.50
C ILE A 29 -9.75 -4.18 5.99
N LEU A 30 -10.02 -2.91 6.30
CA LEU A 30 -9.17 -1.77 6.01
C LEU A 30 -8.48 -1.30 7.30
N VAL A 31 -7.15 -1.39 7.34
CA VAL A 31 -6.33 -0.83 8.43
C VAL A 31 -5.89 0.57 8.03
N ALA A 32 -6.28 1.58 8.82
CA ALA A 32 -6.05 2.99 8.51
C ALA A 32 -5.50 3.76 9.71
N GLU A 33 -4.23 4.19 9.66
CA GLU A 33 -3.58 4.94 10.73
C GLU A 33 -4.20 6.33 10.93
N GLY A 34 -4.34 7.09 9.85
CA GLY A 34 -4.81 8.47 9.90
C GLY A 34 -6.34 8.63 9.83
N LEU A 35 -6.81 9.76 10.35
CA LEU A 35 -8.10 10.31 10.00
C LEU A 35 -7.98 10.87 8.57
N SER A 36 -8.54 10.19 7.58
CA SER A 36 -8.65 10.80 6.25
C SER A 36 -9.55 12.02 6.36
N LEU A 37 -9.05 13.17 5.90
CA LEU A 37 -9.84 14.41 5.82
C LEU A 37 -11.06 14.25 4.90
N ASN A 38 -11.04 13.27 3.99
CA ASN A 38 -12.15 12.93 3.12
C ASN A 38 -12.80 11.61 3.60
N ASN A 39 -13.77 11.70 4.49
CA ASN A 39 -14.50 10.55 5.05
C ASN A 39 -15.39 9.81 4.03
N CYS A 40 -15.71 10.41 2.89
CA CYS A 40 -16.66 9.87 1.92
C CYS A 40 -16.33 8.44 1.43
N PRO A 41 -15.11 8.11 0.99
CA PRO A 41 -14.80 6.76 0.53
C PRO A 41 -14.86 5.68 1.61
N LYS A 42 -14.53 6.04 2.87
CA LYS A 42 -14.63 5.11 4.02
C LYS A 42 -16.07 4.81 4.40
N ASN A 43 -16.96 5.78 4.25
CA ASN A 43 -18.39 5.60 4.50
C ASN A 43 -19.01 4.64 3.50
N GLU A 44 -18.64 4.72 2.22
CA GLU A 44 -19.08 3.75 1.20
C GLU A 44 -18.62 2.33 1.52
N PHE A 45 -17.37 2.15 1.96
CA PHE A 45 -16.84 0.85 2.36
C PHE A 45 -17.59 0.27 3.56
N LYS A 46 -17.83 1.08 4.61
CA LYS A 46 -18.64 0.67 5.77
C LYS A 46 -20.07 0.34 5.38
N ALA A 47 -20.70 1.16 4.53
CA ALA A 47 -22.06 0.91 4.04
C ALA A 47 -22.17 -0.40 3.24
N ALA A 48 -21.09 -0.82 2.57
CA ALA A 48 -20.99 -2.11 1.92
C ALA A 48 -20.71 -3.29 2.87
N GLY A 49 -20.69 -3.06 4.19
CA GLY A 49 -20.42 -4.09 5.21
C GLY A 49 -18.93 -4.33 5.51
N GLY A 50 -18.04 -3.48 5.02
CA GLY A 50 -16.61 -3.58 5.26
C GLY A 50 -16.20 -3.21 6.69
N THR A 51 -15.16 -3.88 7.19
CA THR A 51 -14.60 -3.63 8.53
C THR A 51 -13.47 -2.62 8.44
N VAL A 52 -13.52 -1.56 9.26
CA VAL A 52 -12.43 -0.54 9.34
C VAL A 52 -11.78 -0.60 10.72
N LEU A 53 -10.48 -0.84 10.74
CA LEU A 53 -9.62 -0.68 11.93
C LEU A 53 -8.99 0.72 11.87
N GLN A 54 -9.65 1.68 12.51
CA GLN A 54 -9.29 3.10 12.45
C GLN A 54 -8.26 3.46 13.53
N GLY A 55 -7.28 4.27 13.14
CA GLY A 55 -6.23 4.76 14.04
C GLY A 55 -5.22 3.68 14.40
N ASP A 56 -5.09 2.64 13.58
CA ASP A 56 -4.13 1.57 13.75
C ASP A 56 -3.29 1.40 12.48
N ARG A 57 -2.13 0.81 12.59
CA ARG A 57 -1.23 0.54 11.46
C ARG A 57 -0.68 -0.87 11.52
N VAL A 58 -0.46 -1.45 10.35
CA VAL A 58 0.28 -2.70 10.22
C VAL A 58 1.76 -2.42 10.46
N VAL A 59 2.38 -3.21 11.32
CA VAL A 59 3.80 -3.06 11.72
C VAL A 59 4.68 -4.21 11.24
N SER A 60 4.11 -5.37 10.96
CA SER A 60 4.86 -6.52 10.47
C SER A 60 3.97 -7.55 9.79
N GLY A 61 4.59 -8.53 9.11
CA GLY A 61 3.91 -9.67 8.51
C GLY A 61 4.73 -10.94 8.57
N VAL A 62 4.05 -12.08 8.50
CA VAL A 62 4.66 -13.41 8.45
C VAL A 62 4.48 -13.98 7.04
N PHE A 63 5.58 -14.41 6.46
CA PHE A 63 5.64 -15.03 5.14
C PHE A 63 5.92 -16.53 5.27
N GLU A 64 5.30 -17.31 4.39
CA GLU A 64 5.65 -18.70 4.13
C GLU A 64 6.06 -18.80 2.65
N GLY A 65 7.36 -19.00 2.42
CA GLY A 65 7.93 -18.87 1.09
C GLY A 65 7.69 -17.47 0.50
N ASN A 66 7.03 -17.42 -0.64
CA ASN A 66 6.70 -16.18 -1.34
C ASN A 66 5.23 -15.74 -1.12
N ARG A 67 4.62 -16.13 0.00
CA ARG A 67 3.24 -15.81 0.34
C ARG A 67 3.15 -15.13 1.69
N LEU A 68 2.47 -14.00 1.78
CA LEU A 68 2.10 -13.35 3.05
C LEU A 68 0.90 -14.09 3.66
N ILE A 69 1.03 -14.52 4.92
CA ILE A 69 -0.01 -15.31 5.59
C ILE A 69 -0.84 -14.47 6.56
N ARG A 70 -0.17 -13.59 7.30
CA ARG A 70 -0.80 -12.75 8.31
C ARG A 70 0.00 -11.48 8.55
N VAL A 71 -0.69 -10.50 9.08
CA VAL A 71 -0.08 -9.23 9.49
C VAL A 71 -0.44 -8.90 10.93
N PHE A 72 0.44 -8.15 11.59
CA PHE A 72 0.23 -7.65 12.94
C PHE A 72 0.07 -6.14 12.91
N THR A 73 -0.78 -5.62 13.76
CA THR A 73 -1.00 -4.18 13.92
C THR A 73 -0.50 -3.70 15.26
N GLU A 74 -0.25 -2.41 15.38
CA GLU A 74 0.28 -1.83 16.61
C GLU A 74 -0.69 -2.00 17.79
N LYS A 75 -2.00 -1.80 17.56
CA LYS A 75 -3.01 -1.84 18.64
C LYS A 75 -3.54 -3.23 18.93
N LEU A 76 -3.61 -4.11 17.95
CA LEU A 76 -4.03 -5.49 18.19
C LEU A 76 -2.90 -6.34 18.80
N GLY A 77 -1.66 -5.84 18.79
CA GLY A 77 -0.52 -6.54 19.39
C GLY A 77 -0.31 -7.92 18.79
N ASN A 78 -0.47 -8.96 19.61
CA ASN A 78 -0.24 -10.35 19.18
C ASN A 78 -1.41 -11.00 18.43
N GLU A 79 -2.55 -10.30 18.28
CA GLU A 79 -3.71 -10.80 17.54
C GLU A 79 -3.54 -10.54 16.03
N PRO A 80 -3.25 -11.57 15.22
CA PRO A 80 -2.99 -11.37 13.81
C PRO A 80 -4.27 -11.14 12.99
N LEU A 81 -4.13 -10.41 11.89
CA LEU A 81 -5.08 -10.38 10.79
C LEU A 81 -4.59 -11.36 9.71
N GLU A 82 -5.38 -12.39 9.44
CA GLU A 82 -5.10 -13.42 8.44
C GLU A 82 -5.96 -13.19 7.20
N ALA A 83 -5.38 -13.36 6.01
CA ALA A 83 -6.12 -13.26 4.76
C ALA A 83 -5.48 -14.09 3.63
N GLY A 84 -6.29 -14.36 2.62
CA GLY A 84 -5.80 -14.96 1.38
C GLY A 84 -5.02 -13.96 0.53
N GLN A 85 -5.42 -12.67 0.55
CA GLN A 85 -4.88 -11.60 -0.28
C GLN A 85 -4.63 -10.33 0.55
N PHE A 86 -3.65 -9.52 0.13
CA PHE A 86 -3.27 -8.28 0.81
C PHE A 86 -3.08 -7.15 -0.20
N VAL A 87 -3.59 -5.96 0.12
CA VAL A 87 -3.34 -4.73 -0.65
C VAL A 87 -2.45 -3.82 0.19
N LEU A 88 -1.29 -3.41 -0.34
CA LEU A 88 -0.41 -2.43 0.29
C LEU A 88 -0.66 -1.05 -0.32
N ALA A 89 -1.29 -0.16 0.42
CA ALA A 89 -1.65 1.19 -0.01
C ALA A 89 -1.23 2.24 1.02
N THR A 90 -0.03 2.06 1.56
CA THR A 90 0.55 2.87 2.65
C THR A 90 1.01 4.25 2.22
N GLY A 91 1.00 4.53 0.90
CA GLY A 91 1.49 5.78 0.34
C GLY A 91 3.01 5.89 0.37
N LYS A 92 3.53 7.12 0.32
CA LYS A 92 4.97 7.41 0.21
C LYS A 92 5.53 7.95 1.53
N TYR A 93 6.44 8.89 1.50
CA TYR A 93 7.17 9.42 2.66
C TYR A 93 6.27 10.09 3.70
N PHE A 94 5.33 10.90 3.27
CA PHE A 94 4.43 11.64 4.16
C PHE A 94 3.57 10.73 5.03
N SER A 95 3.11 9.62 4.47
CA SER A 95 2.32 8.59 5.16
C SER A 95 3.16 7.43 5.70
N ARG A 96 4.48 7.56 5.66
CA ARG A 96 5.44 6.55 6.15
C ARG A 96 5.35 5.19 5.43
N GLY A 97 4.79 5.16 4.22
CA GLY A 97 4.83 3.96 3.37
C GLY A 97 6.21 3.68 2.78
N LEU A 98 7.03 4.74 2.66
CA LEU A 98 8.46 4.66 2.39
C LEU A 98 9.22 5.50 3.41
N VAL A 99 10.43 5.06 3.73
CA VAL A 99 11.37 5.78 4.60
C VAL A 99 12.66 6.01 3.82
N ALA A 100 13.11 7.27 3.81
CA ALA A 100 14.42 7.63 3.28
C ALA A 100 15.41 7.80 4.44
N ASP A 101 16.52 7.09 4.37
CA ASP A 101 17.66 7.20 5.27
C ASP A 101 18.81 7.88 4.55
N MET A 102 20.00 7.91 5.15
CA MET A 102 21.17 8.61 4.59
C MET A 102 21.61 8.08 3.23
N ASP A 103 21.45 6.80 2.98
CA ASP A 103 21.99 6.09 1.80
C ASP A 103 21.00 5.13 1.12
N LYS A 104 19.80 5.00 1.65
CA LYS A 104 18.78 4.09 1.09
C LYS A 104 17.35 4.60 1.27
N VAL A 105 16.47 4.08 0.42
CA VAL A 105 15.01 4.17 0.60
C VAL A 105 14.46 2.77 0.78
N TYR A 106 13.57 2.58 1.74
CA TYR A 106 13.02 1.26 2.05
C TYR A 106 11.53 1.32 2.42
N GLU A 107 10.85 0.22 2.22
CA GLU A 107 9.48 -0.01 2.66
C GLU A 107 9.53 -0.62 4.10
N PRO A 108 8.96 0.06 5.11
CA PRO A 108 9.25 -0.26 6.52
C PRO A 108 8.47 -1.45 7.09
N VAL A 109 7.37 -1.90 6.45
CA VAL A 109 6.49 -2.92 7.02
C VAL A 109 6.96 -4.34 6.70
N PHE A 110 7.29 -4.57 5.43
CA PHE A 110 7.63 -5.91 4.91
C PHE A 110 9.05 -6.00 4.36
N ASN A 111 9.79 -4.89 4.30
CA ASN A 111 11.11 -4.79 3.68
C ASN A 111 11.08 -5.29 2.23
N LEU A 112 10.16 -4.73 1.45
CA LEU A 112 10.01 -5.00 0.02
C LEU A 112 11.12 -4.34 -0.80
N ASP A 113 11.32 -4.82 -2.01
CA ASP A 113 12.25 -4.20 -2.95
C ASP A 113 11.72 -2.83 -3.38
N VAL A 114 12.54 -1.81 -3.20
CA VAL A 114 12.24 -0.42 -3.58
C VAL A 114 13.10 -0.02 -4.77
N GLU A 115 12.51 0.66 -5.74
CA GLU A 115 13.23 1.32 -6.80
C GLU A 115 13.66 2.70 -6.33
N TYR A 116 14.96 2.92 -6.25
CA TYR A 116 15.56 4.21 -5.92
C TYR A 116 16.95 4.32 -6.55
N ASP A 117 17.47 5.52 -6.69
CA ASP A 117 18.81 5.77 -7.17
C ASP A 117 19.83 5.54 -6.03
N SER A 118 20.87 4.79 -6.28
CA SER A 118 21.95 4.55 -5.30
C SER A 118 22.83 5.79 -5.06
N ASP A 119 22.87 6.72 -6.02
CA ASP A 119 23.54 8.00 -5.86
C ASP A 119 22.62 9.02 -5.22
N ARG A 120 22.80 9.27 -3.94
CA ARG A 120 22.02 10.23 -3.18
C ARG A 120 22.08 11.66 -3.74
N LEU A 121 23.16 12.06 -4.40
CA LEU A 121 23.30 13.39 -4.96
C LEU A 121 22.30 13.66 -6.09
N THR A 122 21.75 12.59 -6.69
CA THR A 122 20.75 12.69 -7.76
C THR A 122 19.31 12.73 -7.23
N TRP A 123 19.07 12.50 -5.93
CA TRP A 123 17.71 12.43 -5.38
C TRP A 123 16.98 13.75 -5.43
N PHE A 124 17.71 14.84 -5.26
CA PHE A 124 17.16 16.17 -5.11
C PHE A 124 17.78 17.13 -6.15
N ASP A 125 16.91 17.83 -6.87
CA ASP A 125 17.32 18.94 -7.73
C ASP A 125 17.32 20.25 -6.94
N PRO A 126 18.40 21.08 -7.01
CA PRO A 126 18.46 22.37 -6.31
C PRO A 126 17.35 23.34 -6.73
N SER A 127 16.83 23.22 -7.94
CA SER A 127 15.68 24.00 -8.38
C SER A 127 14.39 23.41 -7.81
N PHE A 128 13.75 24.15 -6.92
CA PHE A 128 12.50 23.72 -6.29
C PHE A 128 11.39 23.39 -7.30
N ALA A 129 11.38 24.07 -8.44
CA ALA A 129 10.38 23.87 -9.50
C ALA A 129 10.69 22.67 -10.42
N ALA A 130 11.90 22.10 -10.34
CA ALA A 130 12.27 20.96 -11.14
C ALA A 130 11.62 19.66 -10.61
N PRO A 131 11.41 18.65 -11.48
CA PRO A 131 11.00 17.31 -11.04
C PRO A 131 12.02 16.73 -10.07
N GLN A 132 11.52 16.27 -8.92
CA GLN A 132 12.35 15.73 -7.86
C GLN A 132 12.38 14.18 -7.95
N ARG A 133 13.54 13.60 -8.25
CA ARG A 133 13.66 12.15 -8.48
C ARG A 133 13.25 11.29 -7.30
N PHE A 134 13.50 11.74 -6.06
CA PHE A 134 13.10 10.96 -4.89
C PHE A 134 11.58 10.75 -4.78
N LEU A 135 10.77 11.60 -5.42
CA LEU A 135 9.31 11.45 -5.46
C LEU A 135 8.85 10.30 -6.38
N GLU A 136 9.69 9.85 -7.30
CA GLU A 136 9.42 8.73 -8.19
C GLU A 136 9.74 7.36 -7.56
N PHE A 137 10.52 7.35 -6.47
CA PHE A 137 10.91 6.10 -5.81
C PHE A 137 9.71 5.37 -5.23
N GLY A 138 9.73 4.05 -5.24
CA GLY A 138 8.61 3.24 -4.77
C GLY A 138 8.87 1.76 -4.81
N VAL A 139 7.90 0.99 -4.32
CA VAL A 139 7.94 -0.46 -4.31
C VAL A 139 7.97 -1.01 -5.74
N LYS A 140 8.91 -1.94 -5.98
CA LYS A 140 9.01 -2.69 -7.23
C LYS A 140 7.93 -3.75 -7.34
N THR A 141 7.42 -3.95 -8.55
CA THR A 141 6.42 -4.97 -8.83
C THR A 141 6.80 -5.85 -10.01
N SER A 142 6.27 -7.06 -10.02
CA SER A 142 6.30 -7.95 -11.17
C SER A 142 4.93 -8.61 -11.32
N GLY A 143 4.30 -8.45 -12.48
CA GLY A 143 2.93 -8.96 -12.70
C GLY A 143 1.88 -8.38 -11.75
N GLY A 144 2.09 -7.15 -11.22
CA GLY A 144 1.18 -6.46 -10.31
C GLY A 144 1.33 -6.85 -8.84
N VAL A 145 2.25 -7.75 -8.48
CA VAL A 145 2.56 -8.10 -7.08
C VAL A 145 3.90 -7.52 -6.64
N ALA A 146 4.06 -7.30 -5.34
CA ALA A 146 5.29 -6.78 -4.77
C ALA A 146 6.46 -7.75 -4.91
N LEU A 147 7.67 -7.22 -5.04
CA LEU A 147 8.91 -7.99 -4.98
C LEU A 147 9.54 -7.90 -3.59
N LYS A 148 10.14 -9.01 -3.14
CA LYS A 148 10.97 -9.09 -1.93
C LYS A 148 12.18 -9.94 -2.22
N GLY A 149 13.39 -9.33 -2.20
CA GLY A 149 14.63 -10.01 -2.57
C GLY A 149 14.59 -10.56 -4.01
N GLY A 150 13.96 -9.83 -4.95
CA GLY A 150 13.78 -10.25 -6.34
C GLY A 150 12.66 -11.28 -6.55
N VAL A 151 12.02 -11.77 -5.49
CA VAL A 151 10.97 -12.81 -5.58
C VAL A 151 9.58 -12.17 -5.50
N PRO A 152 8.66 -12.47 -6.44
CA PRO A 152 7.28 -11.97 -6.37
C PRO A 152 6.52 -12.57 -5.18
N ILE A 153 5.88 -11.73 -4.37
CA ILE A 153 4.98 -12.13 -3.29
C ILE A 153 3.57 -12.29 -3.87
N VAL A 154 3.18 -13.52 -4.14
CA VAL A 154 2.05 -13.89 -5.00
C VAL A 154 0.68 -13.35 -4.57
N ASN A 155 0.55 -12.87 -3.34
CA ASN A 155 -0.71 -12.37 -2.78
C ASN A 155 -0.60 -10.99 -2.12
N LEU A 156 0.43 -10.20 -2.46
CA LEU A 156 0.63 -8.84 -1.97
C LEU A 156 0.63 -7.86 -3.14
N PHE A 157 -0.39 -7.03 -3.23
CA PHE A 157 -0.68 -6.11 -4.32
C PHE A 157 -0.45 -4.65 -3.88
N PRO A 158 0.66 -4.01 -4.25
CA PRO A 158 0.86 -2.59 -3.99
C PRO A 158 -0.07 -1.73 -4.85
N ALA A 159 -0.58 -0.64 -4.29
CA ALA A 159 -1.46 0.30 -4.98
C ALA A 159 -1.26 1.74 -4.48
N GLY A 160 -1.42 2.72 -5.37
CA GLY A 160 -1.27 4.13 -5.07
C GLY A 160 0.19 4.58 -5.01
N GLU A 161 0.45 5.61 -4.23
CA GLU A 161 1.76 6.28 -4.20
C GLU A 161 2.91 5.44 -3.64
N VAL A 162 2.64 4.31 -2.99
CA VAL A 162 3.71 3.38 -2.59
C VAL A 162 4.46 2.79 -3.79
N LEU A 163 3.83 2.78 -4.96
CA LEU A 163 4.41 2.30 -6.22
C LEU A 163 5.49 3.25 -6.74
N SER A 164 6.51 2.68 -7.38
CA SER A 164 7.46 3.42 -8.20
C SER A 164 6.73 4.14 -9.36
N GLY A 165 7.16 5.38 -9.66
CA GLY A 165 6.58 6.19 -10.74
C GLY A 165 5.21 6.81 -10.45
N VAL A 166 4.66 6.67 -9.23
CA VAL A 166 3.38 7.29 -8.83
C VAL A 166 3.63 8.34 -7.75
N SER A 167 3.38 9.61 -8.06
CA SER A 167 3.55 10.73 -7.11
C SER A 167 2.55 11.85 -7.34
N SER A 168 1.87 12.28 -6.28
CA SER A 168 0.97 13.45 -6.29
C SER A 168 1.70 14.78 -6.02
N ALA A 169 2.98 14.75 -5.68
CA ALA A 169 3.72 15.95 -5.30
C ALA A 169 4.04 16.88 -6.48
N GLN A 170 3.97 16.39 -7.72
CA GLN A 170 4.30 17.14 -8.94
C GLN A 170 3.09 17.38 -9.85
N GLY A 171 1.89 17.11 -9.38
CA GLY A 171 0.66 17.28 -10.15
C GLY A 171 -0.48 16.39 -9.68
N ASP A 172 -1.56 16.33 -10.47
CA ASP A 172 -2.69 15.48 -10.14
C ASP A 172 -2.44 14.02 -10.55
N ALA A 173 -2.02 13.20 -9.60
CA ALA A 173 -1.86 11.76 -9.77
C ALA A 173 -3.12 10.95 -9.41
N THR A 174 -4.25 11.60 -9.16
CA THR A 174 -5.49 10.96 -8.70
C THR A 174 -5.90 9.80 -9.61
N GLU A 175 -5.85 9.99 -10.92
CA GLU A 175 -6.23 8.95 -11.87
C GLU A 175 -5.25 7.77 -11.86
N GLN A 176 -3.93 8.02 -11.78
CA GLN A 176 -2.91 6.96 -11.67
C GLN A 176 -3.09 6.15 -10.38
N ILE A 177 -3.33 6.82 -9.25
CA ILE A 177 -3.60 6.20 -7.96
C ILE A 177 -4.84 5.32 -8.03
N LEU A 178 -5.95 5.81 -8.61
CA LEU A 178 -7.18 5.05 -8.77
C LEU A 178 -7.03 3.88 -9.75
N ASN A 179 -6.27 4.06 -10.82
CA ASN A 179 -6.02 2.98 -11.79
C ASN A 179 -5.19 1.86 -11.18
N SER A 180 -4.14 2.17 -10.41
CA SER A 180 -3.37 1.15 -9.69
C SER A 180 -4.23 0.36 -8.70
N ALA A 181 -5.15 1.03 -8.00
CA ALA A 181 -6.10 0.35 -7.12
C ALA A 181 -7.04 -0.60 -7.88
N ARG A 182 -7.54 -0.18 -9.04
CA ARG A 182 -8.37 -1.04 -9.91
C ARG A 182 -7.60 -2.24 -10.46
N GLU A 183 -6.31 -2.05 -10.79
CA GLU A 183 -5.44 -3.15 -11.24
C GLU A 183 -5.24 -4.18 -10.13
N ALA A 184 -4.96 -3.76 -8.90
CA ALA A 184 -4.86 -4.64 -7.74
C ALA A 184 -6.18 -5.41 -7.52
N VAL A 185 -7.33 -4.73 -7.58
CA VAL A 185 -8.65 -5.37 -7.47
C VAL A 185 -8.88 -6.42 -8.57
N ARG A 186 -8.55 -6.10 -9.83
CA ARG A 186 -8.67 -7.04 -10.95
C ARG A 186 -7.78 -8.26 -10.76
N ALA A 187 -6.55 -8.07 -10.29
CA ALA A 187 -5.61 -9.17 -10.03
C ALA A 187 -6.12 -10.09 -8.92
N ILE A 188 -6.61 -9.52 -7.80
CA ILE A 188 -7.20 -10.28 -6.68
C ILE A 188 -8.42 -11.09 -7.13
N ARG A 189 -9.28 -10.54 -8.00
CA ARG A 189 -10.50 -11.23 -8.48
C ARG A 189 -10.25 -12.35 -9.49
N ARG A 190 -9.04 -12.44 -10.04
CA ARG A 190 -8.64 -13.51 -10.97
C ARG A 190 -7.97 -14.70 -10.27
N ASN A 191 -7.52 -14.51 -9.03
CA ASN A 191 -6.88 -15.52 -8.18
C ASN A 191 -7.89 -16.19 -7.25
#